data_512766dbcc089ea0fd6cf8f096ba9e34
#
_entry.id   512766dbcc089ea0fd6cf8f096ba9e34
#
_cell.length_a   1.000
_cell.length_b   1.000
_cell.length_c   1.000
_cell.angle_alpha   90.00
_cell.angle_beta   90.00
_cell.angle_gamma   90.00
#
_symmetry.space_group_name_H-M   'P 1'
#
loop_
_entity.id
_entity.type
_entity.pdbx_description
1 polymer ?
#
loop_
_entity_poly.entity_id
_entity_poly.type
_entity_poly.pdbx_seq_one_letter_code
_entity_poly.pdbx_strand_id
1 'polypeptide(L)'
;MTPEKRAHGTFRALSLVDNICNLFLKEELAGKGIGIVDNARSKTFADEVLKSNDVKYNSPAQAISGLSGGNIQKIIIGRSIAINKISLLILDEPTNGIDVGAKFEIYQKVRQLADNEDESSRIGVMFISSELDELLNVCDRIYVFAGGDVIQYFDRGSFDKEKILSVAIRGKKIDG
;
A
#
# COMPACT_ATOMS: atom_id res chain seq x y z
N MET A 1 4.41 -11.42 -8.29
CA MET A 1 5.32 -10.26 -8.55
C MET A 1 6.72 -10.78 -8.76
N THR A 2 7.28 -10.55 -9.92
CA THR A 2 8.69 -10.81 -10.15
C THR A 2 9.52 -9.94 -9.19
N PRO A 3 10.74 -10.36 -8.80
CA PRO A 3 11.66 -9.55 -7.98
C PRO A 3 11.85 -8.13 -8.49
N GLU A 4 11.63 -7.90 -9.78
CA GLU A 4 11.74 -6.62 -10.47
C GLU A 4 10.70 -5.58 -10.02
N LYS A 5 9.45 -5.94 -9.73
CA LYS A 5 8.44 -4.96 -9.27
C LYS A 5 8.75 -4.36 -7.89
N ARG A 6 9.42 -5.09 -7.00
CA ARG A 6 9.93 -4.52 -5.72
C ARG A 6 11.05 -3.51 -5.94
N ALA A 7 11.77 -3.59 -7.06
CA ALA A 7 12.82 -2.65 -7.41
C ALA A 7 12.28 -1.29 -7.85
N HIS A 8 11.06 -1.22 -8.38
CA HIS A 8 10.50 0.01 -8.93
C HIS A 8 9.94 0.99 -7.89
N GLY A 9 9.66 0.51 -6.68
CA GLY A 9 9.12 1.35 -5.60
C GLY A 9 10.15 1.92 -4.63
N THR A 10 11.41 1.45 -4.66
CA THR A 10 12.44 1.82 -3.67
C THR A 10 13.84 1.90 -4.28
N PHE A 11 14.69 2.72 -3.66
CA PHE A 11 16.12 2.80 -3.96
C PHE A 11 16.88 1.86 -3.04
N ARG A 12 17.17 0.65 -3.48
CA ARG A 12 17.65 -0.48 -2.67
C ARG A 12 18.92 -0.19 -1.85
N ALA A 13 19.83 0.61 -2.39
CA ALA A 13 21.10 0.94 -1.74
C ALA A 13 20.99 2.15 -0.79
N LEU A 14 19.91 2.92 -0.87
CA LEU A 14 19.71 4.11 -0.04
C LEU A 14 19.12 3.77 1.32
N SER A 15 19.30 4.68 2.28
CA SER A 15 18.79 4.56 3.64
C SER A 15 17.26 4.52 3.68
N LEU A 16 16.70 4.12 4.83
CA LEU A 16 15.25 4.20 5.06
C LEU A 16 14.80 5.67 5.00
N VAL A 17 15.59 6.59 5.58
CA VAL A 17 15.31 8.03 5.54
C VAL A 17 15.19 8.51 4.10
N ASP A 18 16.17 8.20 3.25
CA ASP A 18 16.16 8.62 1.85
C ASP A 18 14.98 8.05 1.08
N ASN A 19 14.66 6.77 1.32
CA ASN A 19 13.51 6.12 0.69
C ASN A 19 12.16 6.69 1.11
N ILE A 20 12.03 7.18 2.32
CA ILE A 20 10.81 7.82 2.82
C ILE A 20 10.73 9.26 2.30
N CYS A 21 11.82 10.00 2.37
CA CYS A 21 11.83 11.44 2.11
C CYS A 21 11.87 11.81 0.63
N ASN A 22 12.22 10.89 -0.28
CA ASN A 22 12.38 11.20 -1.72
C ASN A 22 11.11 11.74 -2.40
N LEU A 23 9.92 11.45 -1.88
CA LEU A 23 8.66 11.98 -2.39
C LEU A 23 8.36 13.41 -1.89
N PHE A 24 9.06 13.88 -0.87
CA PHE A 24 8.78 15.12 -0.14
C PHE A 24 9.86 16.21 -0.34
N LEU A 25 10.85 15.96 -1.19
CA LEU A 25 12.03 16.82 -1.31
C LEU A 25 11.72 18.28 -1.73
N LYS A 26 10.59 18.54 -2.39
CA LYS A 26 10.25 19.87 -2.90
C LYS A 26 9.39 20.72 -1.95
N GLU A 27 8.49 20.14 -1.19
CA GLU A 27 7.43 20.93 -0.54
C GLU A 27 7.58 21.03 0.97
N GLU A 28 8.07 20.01 1.66
CA GLU A 28 8.08 19.95 3.11
C GLU A 28 9.47 19.87 3.75
N LEU A 29 10.46 19.35 3.03
CA LEU A 29 11.80 19.09 3.56
C LEU A 29 12.87 20.04 3.02
N ALA A 30 12.57 20.85 2.01
CA ALA A 30 13.46 21.90 1.55
C ALA A 30 13.41 23.10 2.49
N GLY A 31 14.58 23.52 3.00
CA GLY A 31 14.72 24.77 3.75
C GLY A 31 14.27 25.98 2.91
N LYS A 32 13.70 26.98 3.56
CA LYS A 32 13.19 28.19 2.90
C LYS A 32 14.29 28.83 2.04
N GLY A 33 14.16 28.71 0.72
CA GLY A 33 14.83 29.61 -0.26
C GLY A 33 15.97 29.02 -1.09
N ILE A 34 16.63 27.89 -0.75
CA ILE A 34 17.83 27.42 -1.48
C ILE A 34 17.76 25.95 -1.93
N GLY A 35 16.63 25.26 -1.69
CA GLY A 35 16.49 23.84 -2.10
C GLY A 35 17.40 22.86 -1.35
N ILE A 36 17.94 23.26 -0.21
CA ILE A 36 18.76 22.39 0.65
C ILE A 36 17.82 21.57 1.53
N VAL A 37 17.98 20.26 1.50
CA VAL A 37 17.22 19.33 2.34
C VAL A 37 17.63 19.48 3.80
N ASP A 38 16.68 19.73 4.69
CA ASP A 38 16.91 19.75 6.13
C ASP A 38 17.00 18.31 6.66
N ASN A 39 18.22 17.88 6.94
CA ASN A 39 18.50 16.53 7.44
C ASN A 39 17.83 16.23 8.79
N ALA A 40 17.65 17.21 9.67
CA ALA A 40 17.01 17.00 10.96
C ALA A 40 15.50 16.75 10.79
N ARG A 41 14.85 17.58 9.97
CA ARG A 41 13.42 17.41 9.62
C ARG A 41 13.19 16.11 8.88
N SER A 42 14.06 15.73 7.94
CA SER A 42 13.98 14.46 7.21
C SER A 42 14.04 13.26 8.15
N LYS A 43 14.94 13.28 9.14
CA LYS A 43 15.01 12.20 10.15
C LYS A 43 13.75 12.13 10.99
N THR A 44 13.27 13.26 11.51
CA THR A 44 12.05 13.31 12.33
C THR A 44 10.85 12.77 11.55
N PHE A 45 10.67 13.23 10.31
CA PHE A 45 9.59 12.76 9.44
C PHE A 45 9.69 11.25 9.12
N ALA A 46 10.89 10.79 8.80
CA ALA A 46 11.10 9.37 8.55
C ALA A 46 10.81 8.50 9.80
N ASP A 47 11.22 8.96 10.98
CA ASP A 47 10.92 8.28 12.25
C ASP A 47 9.42 8.21 12.53
N GLU A 48 8.66 9.26 12.22
CA GLU A 48 7.20 9.27 12.33
C GLU A 48 6.57 8.23 11.40
N VAL A 49 6.97 8.20 10.12
CA VAL A 49 6.48 7.22 9.14
C VAL A 49 6.83 5.79 9.56
N LEU A 50 8.05 5.54 10.01
CA LEU A 50 8.48 4.21 10.45
C LEU A 50 7.68 3.71 11.65
N LYS A 51 7.46 4.56 12.66
CA LYS A 51 6.72 4.24 13.88
C LYS A 51 5.23 4.05 13.62
N SER A 52 4.59 4.97 12.88
CA SER A 52 3.15 4.91 12.59
C SER A 52 2.74 3.72 11.71
N ASN A 53 3.70 3.06 11.07
CA ASN A 53 3.47 1.89 10.26
C ASN A 53 4.09 0.61 10.83
N ASP A 54 4.50 0.61 12.09
CA ASP A 54 5.06 -0.55 12.81
C ASP A 54 6.18 -1.26 12.01
N VAL A 55 7.07 -0.47 11.39
CA VAL A 55 8.20 -1.02 10.63
C VAL A 55 9.25 -1.54 11.60
N LYS A 56 9.72 -2.77 11.39
CA LYS A 56 10.82 -3.37 12.16
C LYS A 56 12.14 -3.10 11.45
N TYR A 57 13.04 -2.37 12.10
CA TYR A 57 14.34 -1.99 11.56
C TYR A 57 15.39 -1.86 12.67
N ASN A 58 16.68 -1.89 12.31
CA ASN A 58 17.78 -1.71 13.27
C ASN A 58 18.20 -0.23 13.38
N SER A 59 18.25 0.47 12.24
CA SER A 59 18.64 1.88 12.18
C SER A 59 17.97 2.57 10.99
N PRO A 60 17.47 3.82 11.13
CA PRO A 60 16.95 4.59 9.99
C PRO A 60 17.98 4.84 8.88
N ALA A 61 19.27 4.79 9.23
CA ALA A 61 20.37 4.95 8.27
C ALA A 61 20.73 3.67 7.51
N GLN A 62 20.14 2.50 7.88
CA GLN A 62 20.40 1.26 7.15
C GLN A 62 19.81 1.30 5.73
N ALA A 63 20.43 0.57 4.80
CA ALA A 63 19.89 0.38 3.47
C ALA A 63 18.54 -0.37 3.52
N ILE A 64 17.56 0.05 2.72
CA ILE A 64 16.23 -0.58 2.69
C ILE A 64 16.27 -2.04 2.23
N SER A 65 17.29 -2.42 1.46
CA SER A 65 17.51 -3.81 1.02
C SER A 65 17.75 -4.79 2.18
N GLY A 66 18.10 -4.31 3.37
CA GLY A 66 18.27 -5.11 4.57
C GLY A 66 16.97 -5.44 5.31
N LEU A 67 15.83 -4.95 4.84
CA LEU A 67 14.52 -5.24 5.42
C LEU A 67 13.83 -6.43 4.76
N SER A 68 12.92 -7.08 5.51
CA SER A 68 11.98 -8.05 4.94
C SER A 68 11.02 -7.38 3.97
N GLY A 69 10.45 -8.16 3.03
CA GLY A 69 9.48 -7.67 2.05
C GLY A 69 8.28 -6.96 2.69
N GLY A 70 7.76 -7.47 3.80
CA GLY A 70 6.66 -6.85 4.55
C GLY A 70 7.02 -5.49 5.12
N ASN A 71 8.22 -5.33 5.68
CA ASN A 71 8.67 -4.03 6.21
C ASN A 71 8.92 -3.02 5.08
N ILE A 72 9.44 -3.46 3.93
CA ILE A 72 9.56 -2.59 2.74
C ILE A 72 8.17 -2.11 2.29
N GLN A 73 7.19 -3.01 2.24
CA GLN A 73 5.83 -2.67 1.83
C GLN A 73 5.15 -1.69 2.80
N LYS A 74 5.35 -1.87 4.11
CA LYS A 74 4.89 -0.92 5.12
C LYS A 74 5.48 0.49 4.91
N ILE A 75 6.75 0.59 4.54
CA ILE A 75 7.38 1.88 4.21
C ILE A 75 6.74 2.48 2.96
N ILE A 76 6.52 1.69 1.91
CA ILE A 76 5.92 2.17 0.66
C ILE A 76 4.51 2.71 0.91
N ILE A 77 3.67 1.97 1.64
CA ILE A 77 2.32 2.41 2.02
C ILE A 77 2.40 3.64 2.92
N GLY A 78 3.20 3.58 3.99
CA GLY A 78 3.33 4.64 4.98
C GLY A 78 3.75 5.98 4.37
N ARG A 79 4.76 5.99 3.51
CA ARG A 79 5.19 7.22 2.83
C ARG A 79 4.13 7.74 1.84
N SER A 80 3.35 6.84 1.22
CA SER A 80 2.28 7.25 0.28
C SER A 80 1.13 7.96 1.01
N ILE A 81 0.76 7.50 2.21
CA ILE A 81 -0.27 8.14 3.03
C ILE A 81 0.23 9.40 3.73
N ALA A 82 1.52 9.49 4.01
CA ALA A 82 2.12 10.69 4.60
C ALA A 82 2.08 11.90 3.65
N ILE A 83 1.79 11.69 2.35
CA ILE A 83 1.47 12.78 1.42
C ILE A 83 0.15 13.39 1.85
N ASN A 84 0.18 14.66 2.30
CA ASN A 84 -1.00 15.36 2.76
C ASN A 84 -2.14 15.36 1.72
N LYS A 85 -3.36 14.99 2.14
CA LYS A 85 -4.61 15.09 1.36
C LYS A 85 -4.78 14.08 0.22
N ILE A 86 -4.29 12.84 0.35
CA ILE A 86 -4.74 11.82 -0.57
C ILE A 86 -6.18 11.39 -0.21
N SER A 87 -7.05 11.31 -1.22
CA SER A 87 -8.42 10.80 -1.07
C SER A 87 -8.55 9.35 -1.53
N LEU A 88 -7.60 8.87 -2.35
CA LEU A 88 -7.59 7.52 -2.91
C LEU A 88 -6.18 6.95 -2.92
N LEU A 89 -6.04 5.74 -2.40
CA LEU A 89 -4.82 4.94 -2.45
C LEU A 89 -5.03 3.73 -3.36
N ILE A 90 -4.21 3.58 -4.40
CA ILE A 90 -4.27 2.44 -5.31
C ILE A 90 -3.11 1.48 -4.99
N LEU A 91 -3.43 0.26 -4.61
CA LEU A 91 -2.49 -0.80 -4.26
C LEU A 91 -2.57 -1.92 -5.30
N ASP A 92 -1.52 -2.08 -6.09
CA ASP A 92 -1.41 -3.13 -7.11
C ASP A 92 -0.51 -4.26 -6.62
N GLU A 93 -1.10 -5.43 -6.35
CA GLU A 93 -0.43 -6.63 -5.81
C GLU A 93 0.44 -6.32 -4.58
N PRO A 94 -0.08 -5.61 -3.55
CA PRO A 94 0.75 -5.07 -2.47
C PRO A 94 1.37 -6.15 -1.57
N THR A 95 0.84 -7.35 -1.57
CA THR A 95 1.22 -8.44 -0.69
C THR A 95 1.94 -9.58 -1.41
N ASN A 96 2.16 -9.43 -2.72
CA ASN A 96 2.81 -10.45 -3.51
C ASN A 96 4.26 -10.72 -3.03
N GLY A 97 4.54 -12.00 -2.72
CA GLY A 97 5.86 -12.45 -2.26
C GLY A 97 6.21 -11.99 -0.84
N ILE A 98 5.21 -11.72 0.00
CA ILE A 98 5.32 -11.42 1.42
C ILE A 98 4.83 -12.63 2.22
N ASP A 99 5.40 -12.84 3.40
CA ASP A 99 4.95 -13.91 4.31
C ASP A 99 3.55 -13.64 4.86
N VAL A 100 2.86 -14.72 5.28
CA VAL A 100 1.45 -14.66 5.69
C VAL A 100 1.22 -13.69 6.87
N GLY A 101 2.14 -13.64 7.82
CA GLY A 101 2.01 -12.74 8.97
C GLY A 101 2.06 -11.28 8.56
N ALA A 102 3.02 -10.93 7.69
CA ALA A 102 3.15 -9.57 7.18
C ALA A 102 1.99 -9.17 6.24
N LYS A 103 1.40 -10.11 5.50
CA LYS A 103 0.17 -9.85 4.72
C LYS A 103 -0.95 -9.35 5.62
N PHE A 104 -1.18 -10.04 6.75
CA PHE A 104 -2.23 -9.69 7.69
C PHE A 104 -2.05 -8.28 8.29
N GLU A 105 -0.81 -7.91 8.64
CA GLU A 105 -0.51 -6.56 9.12
C GLU A 105 -0.82 -5.48 8.07
N ILE A 106 -0.58 -5.77 6.78
CA ILE A 106 -0.94 -4.87 5.67
C ILE A 106 -2.46 -4.76 5.53
N TYR A 107 -3.21 -5.86 5.64
CA TYR A 107 -4.68 -5.83 5.58
C TYR A 107 -5.28 -4.98 6.70
N GLN A 108 -4.77 -5.15 7.92
CA GLN A 108 -5.21 -4.33 9.06
C GLN A 108 -4.95 -2.84 8.81
N LYS A 109 -3.76 -2.50 8.27
CA LYS A 109 -3.44 -1.10 7.95
C LYS A 109 -4.37 -0.53 6.89
N VAL A 110 -4.65 -1.29 5.83
CA VAL A 110 -5.58 -0.88 4.76
C VAL A 110 -6.99 -0.63 5.33
N ARG A 111 -7.48 -1.54 6.19
CA ARG A 111 -8.78 -1.36 6.85
C ARG A 111 -8.81 -0.11 7.74
N GLN A 112 -7.77 0.12 8.55
CA GLN A 112 -7.67 1.33 9.38
C GLN A 112 -7.76 2.62 8.58
N LEU A 113 -7.19 2.67 7.37
CA LEU A 113 -7.25 3.83 6.49
C LEU A 113 -8.67 4.06 5.94
N ALA A 114 -9.35 2.97 5.57
CA ALA A 114 -10.70 3.04 5.01
C ALA A 114 -11.78 3.28 6.07
N ASP A 115 -11.61 2.73 7.27
CA ASP A 115 -12.58 2.77 8.37
C ASP A 115 -12.28 3.87 9.40
N ASN A 116 -11.46 4.86 9.06
CA ASN A 116 -11.13 5.94 9.99
C ASN A 116 -12.41 6.59 10.54
N GLU A 117 -12.50 6.74 11.86
CA GLU A 117 -13.65 7.36 12.53
C GLU A 117 -13.86 8.82 12.09
N ASP A 118 -12.77 9.54 11.87
CA ASP A 118 -12.81 10.87 11.26
C ASP A 118 -13.02 10.75 9.73
N GLU A 119 -14.22 11.08 9.28
CA GLU A 119 -14.60 11.03 7.87
C GLU A 119 -13.70 11.88 6.97
N SER A 120 -13.17 13.00 7.49
CA SER A 120 -12.25 13.87 6.74
C SER A 120 -10.88 13.22 6.49
N SER A 121 -10.54 12.22 7.28
CA SER A 121 -9.29 11.45 7.22
C SER A 121 -9.45 10.08 6.58
N ARG A 122 -10.66 9.71 6.13
CA ARG A 122 -10.91 8.47 5.40
C ARG A 122 -10.26 8.51 4.03
N ILE A 123 -9.58 7.42 3.69
CA ILE A 123 -8.95 7.23 2.38
C ILE A 123 -9.66 6.09 1.67
N GLY A 124 -10.20 6.36 0.48
CA GLY A 124 -10.67 5.30 -0.40
C GLY A 124 -9.50 4.41 -0.80
N VAL A 125 -9.64 3.07 -0.73
CA VAL A 125 -8.58 2.16 -1.13
C VAL A 125 -9.05 1.28 -2.27
N MET A 126 -8.32 1.33 -3.39
CA MET A 126 -8.44 0.38 -4.49
C MET A 126 -7.36 -0.68 -4.35
N PHE A 127 -7.77 -1.90 -3.97
CA PHE A 127 -6.88 -3.02 -3.75
C PHE A 127 -6.97 -4.00 -4.92
N ILE A 128 -5.88 -4.16 -5.67
CA ILE A 128 -5.81 -5.05 -6.83
C ILE A 128 -4.98 -6.27 -6.41
N SER A 129 -5.54 -7.47 -6.53
CA SER A 129 -4.86 -8.72 -6.23
C SER A 129 -5.33 -9.85 -7.13
N SER A 130 -4.41 -10.74 -7.48
CA SER A 130 -4.70 -12.03 -8.12
C SER A 130 -5.15 -13.09 -7.12
N GLU A 131 -4.96 -12.86 -5.80
CA GLU A 131 -5.36 -13.77 -4.74
C GLU A 131 -6.75 -13.37 -4.22
N LEU A 132 -7.80 -14.14 -4.62
CA LEU A 132 -9.18 -13.82 -4.21
C LEU A 132 -9.36 -13.79 -2.69
N ASP A 133 -8.64 -14.64 -1.95
CA ASP A 133 -8.73 -14.69 -0.49
C ASP A 133 -8.32 -13.36 0.16
N GLU A 134 -7.39 -12.62 -0.42
CA GLU A 134 -7.03 -11.27 0.03
C GLU A 134 -8.20 -10.30 -0.11
N LEU A 135 -8.83 -10.31 -1.30
CA LEU A 135 -9.97 -9.42 -1.58
C LEU A 135 -11.15 -9.71 -0.66
N LEU A 136 -11.45 -10.99 -0.40
CA LEU A 136 -12.52 -11.40 0.52
C LEU A 136 -12.28 -10.91 1.95
N ASN A 137 -11.01 -10.83 2.38
CA ASN A 137 -10.66 -10.37 3.72
C ASN A 137 -10.66 -8.85 3.86
N VAL A 138 -10.21 -8.12 2.82
CA VAL A 138 -9.91 -6.69 2.92
C VAL A 138 -11.02 -5.80 2.37
N CYS A 139 -11.66 -6.18 1.24
CA CYS A 139 -12.53 -5.29 0.49
C CYS A 139 -13.98 -5.28 0.99
N ASP A 140 -14.67 -4.17 0.80
CA ASP A 140 -16.12 -4.04 0.99
C ASP A 140 -16.87 -4.36 -0.29
N ARG A 141 -16.20 -4.21 -1.44
CA ARG A 141 -16.71 -4.52 -2.77
C ARG A 141 -15.62 -5.09 -3.66
N ILE A 142 -15.95 -6.12 -4.42
CA ILE A 142 -15.04 -6.77 -5.37
C ILE A 142 -15.60 -6.56 -6.78
N TYR A 143 -14.77 -5.98 -7.66
CA TYR A 143 -15.05 -5.86 -9.09
C TYR A 143 -14.25 -6.92 -9.84
N VAL A 144 -14.93 -7.66 -10.71
CA VAL A 144 -14.30 -8.65 -11.59
C VAL A 144 -14.10 -8.05 -12.96
N PHE A 145 -12.86 -8.05 -13.42
CA PHE A 145 -12.46 -7.55 -14.74
C PHE A 145 -12.13 -8.73 -15.65
N ALA A 146 -12.61 -8.66 -16.90
CA ALA A 146 -12.18 -9.55 -17.97
C ALA A 146 -12.23 -8.83 -19.31
N GLY A 147 -11.24 -9.04 -20.16
CA GLY A 147 -11.15 -8.43 -21.49
C GLY A 147 -11.07 -6.89 -21.49
N GLY A 148 -10.72 -6.27 -20.37
CA GLY A 148 -10.68 -4.81 -20.23
C GLY A 148 -11.95 -4.19 -19.65
N ASP A 149 -13.01 -4.97 -19.49
CA ASP A 149 -14.30 -4.52 -18.98
C ASP A 149 -14.58 -5.01 -17.56
N VAL A 150 -15.39 -4.23 -16.81
CA VAL A 150 -15.98 -4.68 -15.54
C VAL A 150 -17.13 -5.61 -15.86
N ILE A 151 -16.96 -6.90 -15.58
CA ILE A 151 -17.98 -7.92 -15.86
C ILE A 151 -19.06 -7.92 -14.79
N GLN A 152 -18.66 -7.90 -13.52
CA GLN A 152 -19.59 -7.93 -12.41
C GLN A 152 -18.92 -7.35 -11.16
N TYR A 153 -19.73 -6.92 -10.19
CA TYR A 153 -19.25 -6.61 -8.85
C TYR A 153 -20.05 -7.39 -7.79
N PHE A 154 -19.45 -7.52 -6.61
CA PHE A 154 -20.05 -8.17 -5.45
C PHE A 154 -19.82 -7.27 -4.24
N ASP A 155 -20.86 -7.04 -3.46
CA ASP A 155 -20.75 -6.37 -2.16
C ASP A 155 -20.42 -7.39 -1.06
N ARG A 156 -19.79 -6.98 0.03
CA ARG A 156 -19.29 -7.85 1.10
C ARG A 156 -20.34 -8.83 1.64
N GLY A 157 -21.58 -8.41 1.79
CA GLY A 157 -22.68 -9.26 2.25
C GLY A 157 -23.07 -10.37 1.28
N SER A 158 -22.60 -10.32 0.03
CA SER A 158 -22.88 -11.28 -1.04
C SER A 158 -21.63 -12.00 -1.57
N PHE A 159 -20.53 -11.97 -0.81
CA PHE A 159 -19.31 -12.66 -1.20
C PHE A 159 -19.51 -14.17 -1.20
N ASP A 160 -19.32 -14.76 -2.37
CA ASP A 160 -19.31 -16.19 -2.61
C ASP A 160 -18.08 -16.49 -3.48
N LYS A 161 -17.14 -17.23 -2.90
CA LYS A 161 -15.84 -17.51 -3.53
C LYS A 161 -16.01 -18.25 -4.86
N GLU A 162 -16.89 -19.25 -4.91
CA GLU A 162 -17.12 -20.06 -6.11
C GLU A 162 -17.76 -19.22 -7.22
N LYS A 163 -18.75 -18.41 -6.85
CA LYS A 163 -19.44 -17.52 -7.78
C LYS A 163 -18.49 -16.47 -8.37
N ILE A 164 -17.67 -15.81 -7.54
CA ILE A 164 -16.68 -14.82 -7.99
C ILE A 164 -15.66 -15.46 -8.93
N LEU A 165 -15.11 -16.62 -8.57
CA LEU A 165 -14.19 -17.37 -9.43
C LEU A 165 -14.83 -17.79 -10.75
N SER A 166 -16.08 -18.24 -10.71
CA SER A 166 -16.81 -18.62 -11.93
C SER A 166 -16.94 -17.44 -12.89
N VAL A 167 -17.27 -16.24 -12.40
CA VAL A 167 -17.35 -15.01 -13.21
C VAL A 167 -15.97 -14.67 -13.78
N ALA A 168 -14.93 -14.73 -12.96
CA ALA A 168 -13.57 -14.40 -13.37
C ALA A 168 -13.05 -15.33 -14.50
N ILE A 169 -13.34 -16.63 -14.39
CA ILE A 169 -12.90 -17.64 -15.37
C ILE A 169 -13.72 -17.55 -16.66
N ARG A 170 -15.03 -17.39 -16.56
CA ARG A 170 -15.92 -17.35 -17.73
C ARG A 170 -15.80 -16.04 -18.50
N GLY A 171 -15.35 -14.97 -17.87
CA GLY A 171 -15.31 -13.64 -18.46
C GLY A 171 -16.69 -13.11 -18.88
N LYS A 172 -17.78 -13.64 -18.30
CA LYS A 172 -19.17 -13.28 -18.58
C LYS A 172 -19.95 -13.12 -17.29
N LYS A 173 -20.90 -12.19 -17.31
CA LYS A 173 -21.88 -11.99 -16.23
C LYS A 173 -22.64 -13.29 -15.92
N ILE A 174 -22.88 -13.56 -14.66
CA ILE A 174 -23.84 -14.57 -14.26
C ILE A 174 -25.17 -13.82 -14.07
N ASP A 175 -26.13 -14.10 -14.95
CA ASP A 175 -27.50 -13.66 -14.74
C ASP A 175 -28.02 -14.32 -13.46
N GLY A 176 -28.42 -13.50 -12.50
CA GLY A 176 -28.91 -13.92 -11.20
C GLY A 176 -30.38 -14.31 -11.23
#